data_dd3ac2fcf93cacbf9aa4f68f022642b3
#
_entry.id   dd3ac2fcf93cacbf9aa4f68f022642b3
#
_cell.length_a   1.000
_cell.length_b   1.000
_cell.length_c   1.000
_cell.angle_alpha   90.00
_cell.angle_beta   90.00
_cell.angle_gamma   90.00
#
_symmetry.space_group_name_H-M   'P 1'
#
loop_
_entity.id
_entity.type
_entity.pdbx_description
1 polymer ?
#
loop_
_entity_poly.entity_id
_entity_poly.type
_entity_poly.pdbx_seq_one_letter_code
_entity_poly.pdbx_strand_id
1 'polypeptide(L)'
;MTSGRGAALWLLLGALAAGPAGADCRDLAAPRAVPTAADGQWSLATFNLWRLRDTEKNSPIDRPLDDAVYQARLDALAGYIVDTLKAPVLLAVQEVENLAILEQLAERVTAQGGPRYRARLLEGHDPAGMDVALLHRAPAQVGGVRALFADQRFRGQPLFSRPPLAVSLTAPRELTLVIVHLRSANGLGEKPWVAEKRRRQAARXAEWSRAXSDTALAVVGDFNSAPDSGAFSEPLTVMAASGLYNSWDRVKSAERYSYRHRCRPQTLDYVWLSEALKAELQGVAVSRGNAGRYDRLYGSDGSEVVSDHDGLVTYFE
;
A
#
# COMPACT_ATOMS: atom_id res chain seq x y z
N MET A 1 -2.94 -71.11 -23.30
CA MET A 1 -1.73 -70.33 -23.62
C MET A 1 -2.17 -68.93 -24.01
N THR A 2 -2.30 -68.02 -23.06
CA THR A 2 -2.51 -66.60 -23.34
C THR A 2 -1.76 -65.79 -22.30
N SER A 3 -0.71 -65.14 -22.75
CA SER A 3 0.17 -64.31 -21.94
C SER A 3 -0.48 -62.94 -21.74
N GLY A 4 -0.77 -62.59 -20.49
CA GLY A 4 -1.21 -61.26 -20.13
C GLY A 4 0.02 -60.35 -19.94
N ARG A 5 0.08 -59.26 -20.73
CA ARG A 5 1.06 -58.21 -20.53
C ARG A 5 0.50 -57.17 -19.57
N GLY A 6 1.06 -57.12 -18.36
CA GLY A 6 0.71 -56.06 -17.41
C GLY A 6 1.42 -54.76 -17.81
N ALA A 7 0.64 -53.74 -18.05
CA ALA A 7 1.15 -52.36 -18.26
C ALA A 7 1.45 -51.76 -16.90
N ALA A 8 2.69 -51.48 -16.65
CA ALA A 8 3.10 -50.74 -15.46
C ALA A 8 2.85 -49.25 -15.70
N LEU A 9 1.89 -48.68 -14.96
CA LEU A 9 1.59 -47.25 -14.98
C LEU A 9 2.62 -46.53 -14.09
N TRP A 10 3.56 -45.86 -14.72
CA TRP A 10 4.51 -45.01 -14.01
C TRP A 10 3.81 -43.69 -13.69
N LEU A 11 3.41 -43.54 -12.44
CA LEU A 11 2.99 -42.24 -11.90
C LEU A 11 4.25 -41.36 -11.74
N LEU A 12 4.46 -40.46 -12.68
CA LEU A 12 5.40 -39.38 -12.53
C LEU A 12 4.83 -38.39 -11.49
N LEU A 13 5.22 -38.58 -10.23
CA LEU A 13 5.10 -37.54 -9.25
C LEU A 13 6.01 -36.38 -9.64
N GLY A 14 5.46 -35.41 -10.31
CA GLY A 14 6.14 -34.15 -10.52
C GLY A 14 6.38 -33.49 -9.18
N ALA A 15 7.59 -33.60 -8.66
CA ALA A 15 8.01 -32.76 -7.56
C ALA A 15 7.95 -31.33 -8.07
N LEU A 16 6.92 -30.59 -7.62
CA LEU A 16 6.95 -29.14 -7.67
C LEU A 16 8.14 -28.74 -6.80
N ALA A 17 9.26 -28.53 -7.43
CA ALA A 17 10.39 -27.90 -6.77
C ALA A 17 9.90 -26.51 -6.36
N ALA A 18 9.56 -26.34 -5.09
CA ALA A 18 9.47 -25.02 -4.52
C ALA A 18 10.84 -24.40 -4.80
N GLY A 19 10.87 -23.44 -5.69
CA GLY A 19 12.07 -22.65 -5.90
C GLY A 19 12.50 -22.08 -4.55
N PRO A 20 13.78 -21.81 -4.35
CA PRO A 20 14.25 -21.24 -3.10
C PRO A 20 13.40 -20.02 -2.76
N ALA A 21 12.90 -19.96 -1.53
CA ALA A 21 12.27 -18.77 -0.99
C ALA A 21 13.19 -17.60 -1.36
N GLY A 22 12.62 -16.58 -2.00
CA GLY A 22 13.40 -15.59 -2.71
C GLY A 22 14.49 -14.95 -1.84
N ALA A 23 15.75 -15.23 -2.16
CA ALA A 23 16.85 -14.57 -1.49
C ALA A 23 16.75 -13.05 -1.65
N ASP A 24 17.19 -12.31 -0.65
CA ASP A 24 17.26 -10.87 -0.70
C ASP A 24 18.00 -10.43 -1.96
N CYS A 25 17.54 -9.33 -2.52
CA CYS A 25 18.19 -8.78 -3.72
C CYS A 25 19.61 -8.32 -3.41
N ARG A 26 20.48 -8.44 -4.40
CA ARG A 26 21.82 -7.82 -4.32
C ARG A 26 21.66 -6.30 -4.48
N ASP A 27 22.62 -5.56 -4.00
CA ASP A 27 22.65 -4.09 -4.14
C ASP A 27 21.44 -3.39 -3.51
N LEU A 28 21.02 -3.88 -2.35
CA LEU A 28 19.96 -3.22 -1.58
C LEU A 28 20.46 -1.89 -1.04
N ALA A 29 19.58 -0.89 -1.08
CA ALA A 29 19.87 0.38 -0.44
C ALA A 29 19.99 0.18 1.08
N ALA A 30 20.94 0.86 1.70
CA ALA A 30 21.05 0.88 3.16
C ALA A 30 19.77 1.49 3.76
N PRO A 31 19.35 1.02 4.93
CA PRO A 31 18.20 1.63 5.61
C PRO A 31 18.41 3.14 5.79
N ARG A 32 17.35 3.90 5.53
CA ARG A 32 17.44 5.37 5.58
C ARG A 32 16.07 5.94 5.94
N ALA A 33 16.05 6.77 6.99
CA ALA A 33 14.86 7.50 7.37
C ALA A 33 14.61 8.66 6.41
N VAL A 34 13.35 9.09 6.34
CA VAL A 34 12.99 10.32 5.64
C VAL A 34 13.36 11.53 6.52
N PRO A 35 13.51 12.73 5.95
CA PRO A 35 13.69 13.93 6.77
C PRO A 35 12.52 14.20 7.71
N THR A 36 12.79 14.78 8.85
CA THR A 36 11.75 15.32 9.71
C THR A 36 11.13 16.55 9.02
N ALA A 37 9.81 16.71 9.12
CA ALA A 37 9.17 17.92 8.62
C ALA A 37 9.74 19.15 9.34
N ALA A 38 10.02 20.22 8.59
CA ALA A 38 10.51 21.46 9.16
C ALA A 38 9.42 22.18 9.96
N ASP A 39 9.81 23.15 10.76
CA ASP A 39 8.85 23.96 11.52
C ASP A 39 7.83 24.61 10.56
N GLY A 40 6.57 24.48 10.90
CA GLY A 40 5.49 24.99 10.05
C GLY A 40 5.03 24.05 8.95
N GLN A 41 5.78 22.97 8.71
CA GLN A 41 5.39 21.98 7.71
C GLN A 41 4.56 20.84 8.32
N TRP A 42 3.71 20.25 7.48
CA TRP A 42 3.03 19.00 7.80
C TRP A 42 3.36 17.96 6.73
N SER A 43 3.19 16.69 7.07
CA SER A 43 3.57 15.60 6.18
C SER A 43 2.43 14.62 5.96
N LEU A 44 2.37 14.11 4.71
CA LEU A 44 1.46 13.06 4.29
C LEU A 44 2.30 11.91 3.73
N ALA A 45 2.10 10.73 4.28
CA ALA A 45 2.81 9.53 3.84
C ALA A 45 1.83 8.46 3.34
N THR A 46 2.31 7.60 2.44
CA THR A 46 1.64 6.34 2.11
C THR A 46 2.59 5.19 2.38
N PHE A 47 2.05 4.11 2.95
CA PHE A 47 2.86 2.96 3.34
C PHE A 47 2.01 1.69 3.37
N ASN A 48 2.39 0.70 2.56
CA ASN A 48 1.76 -0.62 2.56
C ASN A 48 2.31 -1.43 3.73
N LEU A 49 1.42 -1.95 4.60
CA LEU A 49 1.80 -2.65 5.84
C LEU A 49 2.07 -4.15 5.62
N TRP A 50 2.03 -4.60 4.37
CA TRP A 50 2.23 -5.99 3.97
C TRP A 50 1.41 -6.97 4.83
N ARG A 51 0.11 -7.03 4.55
CA ARG A 51 -0.81 -8.02 5.14
C ARG A 51 -0.75 -8.05 6.67
N LEU A 52 -0.94 -6.87 7.27
CA LEU A 52 -1.01 -6.78 8.73
C LEU A 52 -2.35 -7.38 9.20
N ARG A 53 -2.29 -8.58 9.71
CA ARG A 53 -3.41 -9.38 10.18
C ARG A 53 -3.32 -9.57 11.68
N ASP A 54 -4.46 -9.92 12.30
CA ASP A 54 -4.46 -10.29 13.71
C ASP A 54 -4.33 -11.81 13.89
N THR A 55 -4.66 -12.28 15.09
CA THR A 55 -4.54 -13.68 15.48
C THR A 55 -5.84 -14.46 15.30
N GLU A 56 -6.90 -13.80 14.83
CA GLU A 56 -8.22 -14.40 14.68
C GLU A 56 -8.48 -14.79 13.23
N LYS A 57 -9.12 -15.93 13.03
CA LYS A 57 -9.48 -16.35 11.68
C LYS A 57 -10.86 -15.82 11.33
N ASN A 58 -10.92 -14.80 10.48
CA ASN A 58 -12.15 -14.08 10.14
C ASN A 58 -12.81 -14.55 8.84
N SER A 59 -12.13 -15.35 8.02
CA SER A 59 -12.70 -15.89 6.78
C SER A 59 -12.01 -17.21 6.39
N PRO A 60 -12.59 -17.99 5.48
CA PRO A 60 -11.97 -19.25 5.05
C PRO A 60 -10.56 -19.10 4.44
N ILE A 61 -10.28 -17.96 3.83
CA ILE A 61 -8.98 -17.73 3.17
C ILE A 61 -8.06 -16.85 4.02
N ASP A 62 -8.53 -16.42 5.17
CA ASP A 62 -7.72 -15.66 6.10
C ASP A 62 -6.61 -16.53 6.70
N ARG A 63 -5.47 -15.91 6.96
CA ARG A 63 -4.27 -16.56 7.52
C ARG A 63 -3.82 -15.76 8.74
N PRO A 64 -4.45 -16.01 9.88
CA PRO A 64 -4.09 -15.28 11.10
C PRO A 64 -2.61 -15.47 11.46
N LEU A 65 -2.06 -14.50 12.13
CA LEU A 65 -0.67 -14.56 12.60
C LEU A 65 -0.60 -15.27 13.96
N ASP A 66 0.52 -15.90 14.26
CA ASP A 66 0.82 -16.30 15.63
C ASP A 66 0.96 -15.03 16.49
N ASP A 67 0.54 -15.12 17.76
CA ASP A 67 0.54 -13.95 18.64
C ASP A 67 1.95 -13.32 18.76
N ALA A 68 2.98 -14.12 18.92
CA ALA A 68 4.35 -13.59 19.03
C ALA A 68 4.76 -12.83 17.77
N VAL A 69 4.40 -13.33 16.59
CA VAL A 69 4.66 -12.67 15.31
C VAL A 69 3.85 -11.38 15.22
N TYR A 70 2.58 -11.43 15.60
CA TYR A 70 1.70 -10.26 15.60
C TYR A 70 2.28 -9.13 16.46
N GLN A 71 2.66 -9.45 17.71
CA GLN A 71 3.23 -8.44 18.62
C GLN A 71 4.54 -7.87 18.07
N ALA A 72 5.42 -8.74 17.55
CA ALA A 72 6.69 -8.31 16.97
C ALA A 72 6.46 -7.38 15.75
N ARG A 73 5.45 -7.69 14.91
CA ARG A 73 5.12 -6.84 13.77
C ARG A 73 4.59 -5.47 14.20
N LEU A 74 3.73 -5.43 15.23
CA LEU A 74 3.25 -4.15 15.76
C LEU A 74 4.41 -3.31 16.29
N ASP A 75 5.35 -3.94 17.01
CA ASP A 75 6.54 -3.24 17.54
C ASP A 75 7.41 -2.70 16.41
N ALA A 76 7.69 -3.52 15.41
CA ALA A 76 8.55 -3.14 14.28
C ALA A 76 7.91 -2.02 13.45
N LEU A 77 6.61 -2.13 13.18
CA LEU A 77 5.87 -1.10 12.45
C LEU A 77 5.82 0.22 13.21
N ALA A 78 5.58 0.16 14.53
CA ALA A 78 5.54 1.36 15.37
C ALA A 78 6.90 2.07 15.34
N GLY A 79 8.00 1.32 15.51
CA GLY A 79 9.35 1.87 15.42
C GLY A 79 9.61 2.49 14.05
N TYR A 80 9.18 1.84 12.99
CA TYR A 80 9.35 2.34 11.63
C TYR A 80 8.57 3.65 11.42
N ILE A 81 7.35 3.73 11.93
CA ILE A 81 6.55 4.96 11.84
C ILE A 81 7.25 6.12 12.55
N VAL A 82 7.79 5.86 13.76
CA VAL A 82 8.44 6.91 14.58
C VAL A 82 9.81 7.27 14.01
N ASP A 83 10.67 6.28 13.81
CA ASP A 83 12.09 6.51 13.55
C ASP A 83 12.41 6.68 12.06
N THR A 84 11.69 5.97 11.19
CA THR A 84 11.99 5.98 9.75
C THR A 84 11.08 6.95 8.99
N LEU A 85 9.76 6.89 9.21
CA LEU A 85 8.81 7.79 8.55
C LEU A 85 8.67 9.15 9.27
N LYS A 86 9.27 9.30 10.46
CA LYS A 86 9.26 10.54 11.25
C LYS A 86 7.85 10.97 11.64
N ALA A 87 7.00 9.98 11.94
CA ALA A 87 5.64 10.16 12.46
C ALA A 87 4.82 11.19 11.65
N PRO A 88 4.54 10.92 10.39
CA PRO A 88 3.82 11.89 9.53
C PRO A 88 2.46 12.28 10.14
N VAL A 89 2.03 13.51 9.82
CA VAL A 89 0.73 14.02 10.32
C VAL A 89 -0.42 13.17 9.79
N LEU A 90 -0.32 12.76 8.51
CA LEU A 90 -1.27 11.87 7.86
C LEU A 90 -0.50 10.66 7.31
N LEU A 91 -0.87 9.46 7.73
CA LEU A 91 -0.26 8.22 7.24
C LEU A 91 -1.35 7.34 6.65
N ALA A 92 -1.41 7.34 5.32
CA ALA A 92 -2.29 6.46 4.55
C ALA A 92 -1.66 5.07 4.50
N VAL A 93 -2.41 4.06 4.90
CA VAL A 93 -1.88 2.69 4.93
C VAL A 93 -2.74 1.75 4.08
N GLN A 94 -2.09 0.70 3.59
CA GLN A 94 -2.71 -0.37 2.82
C GLN A 94 -2.39 -1.70 3.46
N GLU A 95 -3.24 -2.71 3.22
CA GLU A 95 -3.04 -4.07 3.70
C GLU A 95 -3.10 -4.20 5.21
N VAL A 96 -4.09 -3.58 5.83
CA VAL A 96 -4.44 -3.79 7.23
C VAL A 96 -5.81 -4.47 7.29
N GLU A 97 -5.96 -5.44 8.18
CA GLU A 97 -7.17 -6.27 8.19
C GLU A 97 -8.38 -5.57 8.82
N ASN A 98 -8.18 -4.79 9.88
CA ASN A 98 -9.33 -4.18 10.56
C ASN A 98 -8.91 -2.97 11.40
N LEU A 99 -9.91 -2.26 11.90
CA LEU A 99 -9.69 -1.04 12.69
C LEU A 99 -8.99 -1.33 14.02
N ALA A 100 -9.33 -2.45 14.68
CA ALA A 100 -8.75 -2.77 16.00
C ALA A 100 -7.22 -2.94 15.91
N ILE A 101 -6.74 -3.60 14.86
CA ILE A 101 -5.28 -3.75 14.63
C ILE A 101 -4.64 -2.37 14.51
N LEU A 102 -5.28 -1.48 13.76
CA LEU A 102 -4.73 -0.15 13.51
C LEU A 102 -4.71 0.69 14.79
N GLU A 103 -5.72 0.52 15.64
CA GLU A 103 -5.75 1.18 16.97
C GLU A 103 -4.63 0.64 17.86
N GLN A 104 -4.39 -0.67 17.85
CA GLN A 104 -3.28 -1.27 18.59
C GLN A 104 -1.93 -0.77 18.08
N LEU A 105 -1.79 -0.62 16.76
CA LEU A 105 -0.57 -0.04 16.18
C LEU A 105 -0.38 1.40 16.67
N ALA A 106 -1.45 2.19 16.69
CA ALA A 106 -1.39 3.58 17.18
C ALA A 106 -0.97 3.64 18.65
N GLU A 107 -1.48 2.73 19.49
CA GLU A 107 -1.08 2.63 20.91
C GLU A 107 0.41 2.26 21.01
N ARG A 108 0.88 1.35 20.14
CA ARG A 108 2.27 0.92 20.16
C ARG A 108 3.21 2.08 19.76
N VAL A 109 2.79 2.91 18.80
CA VAL A 109 3.53 4.13 18.41
C VAL A 109 3.71 5.03 19.65
N THR A 110 2.63 5.27 20.38
CA THR A 110 2.68 6.10 21.60
C THR A 110 3.59 5.46 22.65
N ALA A 111 3.51 4.16 22.84
CA ALA A 111 4.34 3.44 23.83
C ALA A 111 5.83 3.54 23.49
N GLN A 112 6.18 3.73 22.21
CA GLN A 112 7.58 3.89 21.78
C GLN A 112 8.00 5.37 21.70
N GLY A 113 7.24 6.26 22.33
CA GLY A 113 7.59 7.69 22.42
C GLY A 113 7.13 8.52 21.24
N GLY A 114 6.36 7.93 20.33
CA GLY A 114 5.77 8.66 19.20
C GLY A 114 4.52 9.43 19.59
N PRO A 115 3.97 10.20 18.66
CA PRO A 115 2.77 10.98 18.92
C PRO A 115 1.51 10.09 18.98
N ARG A 116 0.45 10.64 19.54
CA ARG A 116 -0.83 9.94 19.61
C ARG A 116 -1.54 10.01 18.24
N TYR A 117 -1.72 8.86 17.63
CA TYR A 117 -2.51 8.72 16.40
C TYR A 117 -3.95 8.31 16.70
N ARG A 118 -4.83 8.69 15.80
CA ARG A 118 -6.20 8.17 15.70
C ARG A 118 -6.32 7.42 14.36
N ALA A 119 -7.15 6.39 14.35
CA ALA A 119 -7.32 5.53 13.17
C ALA A 119 -8.67 5.76 12.49
N ARG A 120 -8.71 5.60 11.16
CA ARG A 120 -9.94 5.62 10.36
C ARG A 120 -9.86 4.48 9.34
N LEU A 121 -10.86 3.61 9.36
CA LEU A 121 -10.97 2.49 8.43
C LEU A 121 -12.46 2.22 8.21
N LEU A 122 -12.83 1.89 6.97
CA LEU A 122 -14.15 1.36 6.64
C LEU A 122 -13.94 0.01 5.97
N GLU A 123 -14.59 -1.03 6.50
CA GLU A 123 -14.44 -2.39 5.99
C GLU A 123 -14.86 -2.48 4.51
N GLY A 124 -14.05 -3.14 3.72
CA GLY A 124 -14.29 -3.33 2.30
C GLY A 124 -14.88 -4.69 1.96
N HIS A 125 -14.58 -5.16 0.75
CA HIS A 125 -15.10 -6.42 0.22
C HIS A 125 -13.99 -7.43 -0.07
N ASP A 126 -12.77 -7.19 0.42
CA ASP A 126 -11.66 -8.08 0.12
C ASP A 126 -11.85 -9.43 0.80
N PRO A 127 -11.81 -10.56 0.06
CA PRO A 127 -12.04 -11.86 0.69
C PRO A 127 -11.00 -12.23 1.76
N ALA A 128 -9.80 -11.64 1.70
CA ALA A 128 -8.76 -11.84 2.71
C ALA A 128 -8.80 -10.76 3.81
N GLY A 129 -9.80 -9.88 3.78
CA GLY A 129 -10.02 -8.86 4.79
C GLY A 129 -9.08 -7.65 4.71
N MET A 130 -8.28 -7.52 3.66
CA MET A 130 -7.32 -6.41 3.58
C MET A 130 -8.00 -5.12 3.17
N ASP A 131 -7.75 -4.05 3.91
CA ASP A 131 -8.35 -2.74 3.67
C ASP A 131 -7.31 -1.63 3.52
N VAL A 132 -7.81 -0.43 3.23
CA VAL A 132 -7.04 0.82 3.25
C VAL A 132 -7.53 1.65 4.44
N ALA A 133 -6.62 2.43 5.02
CA ALA A 133 -6.94 3.16 6.25
C ALA A 133 -6.07 4.40 6.40
N LEU A 134 -6.42 5.22 7.39
CA LEU A 134 -5.68 6.41 7.76
C LEU A 134 -5.33 6.37 9.25
N LEU A 135 -4.06 6.60 9.55
CA LEU A 135 -3.60 7.04 10.87
C LEU A 135 -3.36 8.55 10.77
N HIS A 136 -3.94 9.33 11.69
CA HIS A 136 -3.74 10.78 11.69
C HIS A 136 -3.48 11.27 13.11
N ARG A 137 -2.67 12.32 13.20
CA ARG A 137 -2.33 12.93 14.49
C ARG A 137 -2.46 14.46 14.41
N ALA A 138 -2.40 15.10 15.55
CA ALA A 138 -2.41 16.57 15.57
C ALA A 138 -1.32 17.14 14.65
N PRO A 139 -1.61 18.22 13.92
CA PRO A 139 -2.81 19.06 14.00
C PRO A 139 -4.00 18.58 13.14
N ALA A 140 -3.91 17.42 12.49
CA ALA A 140 -4.96 16.97 11.56
C ALA A 140 -6.31 16.78 12.28
N GLN A 141 -7.35 17.33 11.66
CA GLN A 141 -8.73 17.19 12.10
C GLN A 141 -9.56 16.57 10.97
N VAL A 142 -10.17 15.42 11.25
CA VAL A 142 -11.00 14.68 10.29
C VAL A 142 -12.45 15.12 10.44
N GLY A 143 -13.03 15.66 9.37
CA GLY A 143 -14.42 16.06 9.31
C GLY A 143 -15.34 14.92 8.94
N GLY A 144 -14.88 13.98 8.14
CA GLY A 144 -15.71 12.84 7.76
C GLY A 144 -14.93 11.80 6.94
N VAL A 145 -15.48 10.58 6.89
CA VAL A 145 -14.92 9.49 6.09
C VAL A 145 -16.03 8.82 5.27
N ARG A 146 -15.70 8.37 4.06
CA ARG A 146 -16.64 7.60 3.24
C ARG A 146 -15.89 6.66 2.28
N ALA A 147 -16.51 5.54 1.97
CA ALA A 147 -16.00 4.60 0.98
C ALA A 147 -16.49 5.03 -0.40
N LEU A 148 -15.57 5.27 -1.34
CA LEU A 148 -15.95 5.61 -2.71
C LEU A 148 -16.18 4.33 -3.52
N PHE A 149 -17.21 4.36 -4.38
CA PHE A 149 -17.48 3.31 -5.36
C PHE A 149 -17.77 1.93 -4.75
N ALA A 150 -18.19 1.87 -3.48
CA ALA A 150 -18.41 0.59 -2.78
C ALA A 150 -19.46 -0.29 -3.50
N ASP A 151 -20.45 0.32 -4.12
CA ASP A 151 -21.54 -0.39 -4.80
C ASP A 151 -21.24 -0.70 -6.26
N GLN A 152 -20.12 -0.24 -6.80
CA GLN A 152 -19.81 -0.48 -8.21
C GLN A 152 -19.40 -1.92 -8.48
N ARG A 153 -19.90 -2.45 -9.57
CA ARG A 153 -19.68 -3.85 -9.93
C ARG A 153 -18.89 -3.99 -11.25
N PHE A 154 -18.15 -5.09 -11.31
CA PHE A 154 -17.43 -5.52 -12.51
C PHE A 154 -17.60 -7.03 -12.62
N ARG A 155 -18.26 -7.49 -13.67
CA ARG A 155 -18.58 -8.91 -13.90
C ARG A 155 -19.25 -9.54 -12.68
N GLY A 156 -20.22 -8.84 -12.09
CA GLY A 156 -21.00 -9.35 -10.95
C GLY A 156 -20.28 -9.27 -9.59
N GLN A 157 -19.01 -8.89 -9.57
CA GLN A 157 -18.23 -8.75 -8.33
C GLN A 157 -17.95 -7.28 -8.05
N PRO A 158 -17.55 -6.90 -6.82
CA PRO A 158 -17.16 -5.52 -6.57
C PRO A 158 -16.07 -5.06 -7.53
N LEU A 159 -16.21 -3.87 -8.09
CA LEU A 159 -15.15 -3.26 -8.89
C LEU A 159 -13.92 -3.03 -8.01
N PHE A 160 -14.14 -2.51 -6.80
CA PHE A 160 -13.10 -2.35 -5.79
C PHE A 160 -13.32 -3.35 -4.67
N SER A 161 -12.42 -4.32 -4.53
CA SER A 161 -12.45 -5.20 -3.35
C SER A 161 -12.15 -4.38 -2.09
N ARG A 162 -11.32 -3.37 -2.26
CA ARG A 162 -10.98 -2.37 -1.24
C ARG A 162 -11.46 -1.01 -1.75
N PRO A 163 -12.70 -0.60 -1.39
CA PRO A 163 -13.20 0.70 -1.83
C PRO A 163 -12.27 1.83 -1.36
N PRO A 164 -11.90 2.78 -2.24
CA PRO A 164 -11.06 3.88 -1.80
C PRO A 164 -11.69 4.63 -0.63
N LEU A 165 -10.87 4.95 0.37
CA LEU A 165 -11.31 5.67 1.56
C LEU A 165 -11.11 7.16 1.34
N ALA A 166 -12.20 7.91 1.23
CA ALA A 166 -12.14 9.36 1.12
C ALA A 166 -12.32 9.97 2.51
N VAL A 167 -11.39 10.83 2.87
CA VAL A 167 -11.35 11.51 4.17
C VAL A 167 -11.35 13.01 3.93
N SER A 168 -12.31 13.72 4.50
CA SER A 168 -12.30 15.18 4.50
C SER A 168 -11.57 15.67 5.74
N LEU A 169 -10.63 16.60 5.54
CA LEU A 169 -9.87 17.21 6.63
C LEU A 169 -10.15 18.70 6.66
N THR A 170 -10.19 19.27 7.89
CA THR A 170 -10.36 20.70 8.11
C THR A 170 -9.07 21.36 8.62
N ALA A 171 -8.12 20.53 9.10
CA ALA A 171 -6.80 20.99 9.53
C ALA A 171 -5.77 19.90 9.19
N PRO A 172 -4.51 20.25 8.86
CA PRO A 172 -3.90 21.59 8.90
C PRO A 172 -4.43 22.54 7.81
N ARG A 173 -5.13 21.99 6.82
CA ARG A 173 -5.87 22.79 5.82
C ARG A 173 -7.10 22.00 5.38
N GLU A 174 -8.04 22.66 4.72
CA GLU A 174 -9.15 21.96 4.07
C GLU A 174 -8.61 21.13 2.92
N LEU A 175 -8.83 19.82 2.97
CA LEU A 175 -8.23 18.85 2.06
C LEU A 175 -9.12 17.62 1.95
N THR A 176 -9.30 17.10 0.75
CA THR A 176 -9.83 15.74 0.57
C THR A 176 -8.65 14.79 0.30
N LEU A 177 -8.53 13.78 1.14
CA LEU A 177 -7.53 12.73 0.99
C LEU A 177 -8.25 11.44 0.56
N VAL A 178 -7.83 10.84 -0.55
CA VAL A 178 -8.38 9.57 -1.03
C VAL A 178 -7.29 8.51 -0.97
N ILE A 179 -7.53 7.46 -0.20
CA ILE A 179 -6.56 6.38 0.00
C ILE A 179 -7.00 5.19 -0.85
N VAL A 180 -6.07 4.66 -1.65
CA VAL A 180 -6.36 3.59 -2.60
C VAL A 180 -5.44 2.40 -2.41
N HIS A 181 -5.94 1.21 -2.78
CA HIS A 181 -5.13 0.03 -3.03
C HIS A 181 -5.77 -0.69 -4.21
N LEU A 182 -5.25 -0.46 -5.40
CA LEU A 182 -5.84 -1.00 -6.62
C LEU A 182 -5.51 -2.48 -6.77
N ARG A 183 -6.26 -3.15 -7.66
CA ARG A 183 -6.09 -4.57 -7.96
C ARG A 183 -4.64 -4.85 -8.39
N SER A 184 -4.03 -5.85 -7.77
CA SER A 184 -2.67 -6.27 -8.12
C SER A 184 -2.58 -6.76 -9.58
N ALA A 185 -1.35 -6.83 -10.09
CA ALA A 185 -1.10 -7.33 -11.45
C ALA A 185 -1.14 -8.86 -11.54
N ASN A 186 -1.39 -9.56 -10.44
CA ASN A 186 -1.43 -11.02 -10.43
C ASN A 186 -2.49 -11.52 -11.45
N GLY A 187 -2.04 -12.33 -12.39
CA GLY A 187 -2.88 -12.85 -13.48
C GLY A 187 -2.98 -11.93 -14.69
N LEU A 188 -2.24 -10.82 -14.72
CA LEU A 188 -2.33 -9.83 -15.80
C LEU A 188 -2.03 -10.41 -17.19
N GLY A 189 -1.05 -11.31 -17.29
CA GLY A 189 -0.68 -11.93 -18.56
C GLY A 189 -1.55 -13.13 -18.97
N GLU A 190 -2.41 -13.60 -18.05
CA GLU A 190 -3.18 -14.82 -18.26
C GLU A 190 -4.70 -14.57 -18.35
N LYS A 191 -5.16 -13.50 -17.70
CA LYS A 191 -6.60 -13.23 -17.54
C LYS A 191 -6.91 -11.81 -18.02
N PRO A 192 -7.43 -11.66 -19.25
CA PRO A 192 -7.69 -10.31 -19.82
C PRO A 192 -8.56 -9.43 -18.92
N TRP A 193 -9.46 -10.02 -18.13
CA TRP A 193 -10.30 -9.23 -17.23
C TRP A 193 -9.50 -8.51 -16.14
N VAL A 194 -8.27 -8.99 -15.82
CA VAL A 194 -7.43 -8.32 -14.82
C VAL A 194 -7.01 -6.94 -15.32
N ALA A 195 -6.53 -6.86 -16.56
CA ALA A 195 -6.18 -5.58 -17.18
C ALA A 195 -7.39 -4.63 -17.20
N GLU A 196 -8.53 -5.15 -17.65
CA GLU A 196 -9.76 -4.35 -17.72
C GLU A 196 -10.19 -3.82 -16.34
N LYS A 197 -10.17 -4.69 -15.31
CA LYS A 197 -10.55 -4.28 -13.95
C LYS A 197 -9.62 -3.18 -13.43
N ARG A 198 -8.31 -3.35 -13.60
CA ARG A 198 -7.30 -2.36 -13.17
C ARG A 198 -7.52 -1.02 -13.86
N ARG A 199 -7.72 -1.04 -15.18
CA ARG A 199 -8.00 0.17 -15.95
C ARG A 199 -9.28 0.87 -15.48
N ARG A 200 -10.37 0.09 -15.26
CA ARG A 200 -11.64 0.65 -14.78
C ARG A 200 -11.50 1.26 -13.39
N GLN A 201 -10.74 0.63 -12.50
CA GLN A 201 -10.48 1.20 -11.17
C GLN A 201 -9.79 2.56 -11.31
N ALA A 202 -8.73 2.64 -12.10
CA ALA A 202 -8.00 3.89 -12.32
C ALA A 202 -8.90 4.95 -12.99
N ALA A 203 -9.70 4.55 -13.95
CA ALA A 203 -10.62 5.47 -14.64
C ALA A 203 -11.62 6.09 -13.68
N ARG A 204 -12.15 5.32 -12.76
CA ARG A 204 -13.06 5.87 -11.75
C ARG A 204 -12.34 6.84 -10.79
N UNK A 205 -11.07 6.68 -10.37
CA UNK A 205 -10.40 7.43 -9.64
C UNK A 205 -10.13 8.62 -10.26
N ALA A 206 -9.69 8.58 -11.62
CA ALA A 206 -9.35 9.75 -12.42
C ALA A 206 -10.57 10.64 -12.70
N GLU A 207 -11.66 10.05 -13.10
CA GLU A 207 -12.91 10.80 -13.35
C GLU A 207 -13.38 11.55 -12.11
N TRP A 208 -13.37 10.87 -10.96
CA TRP A 208 -13.78 11.48 -9.69
C TRP A 208 -12.81 12.61 -9.31
N SER A 209 -11.52 12.41 -9.52
CA SER A 209 -10.49 13.40 -9.19
C SER A 209 -10.61 14.66 -10.03
N ARG A 210 -10.97 14.53 -11.32
CA ARG A 210 -11.21 15.70 -12.17
C ARG A 210 -12.35 16.56 -11.64
N ALA A 211 -13.37 15.96 -11.10
CA ALA A 211 -14.47 16.69 -10.49
C ALA A 211 -14.08 17.37 -9.16
N UNK A 212 -13.00 17.05 -8.55
CA UNK A 212 -12.60 17.54 -7.50
C UNK A 212 -11.48 18.27 -7.60
N SER A 213 -10.98 18.58 -8.83
CA SER A 213 -9.64 19.15 -9.10
C SER A 213 -9.45 20.60 -8.63
N ASP A 214 -10.53 21.34 -8.53
CA ASP A 214 -10.49 22.76 -8.12
C ASP A 214 -10.32 22.92 -6.59
N THR A 215 -10.30 21.82 -5.86
CA THR A 215 -10.09 21.81 -4.41
C THR A 215 -8.72 21.21 -4.08
N ALA A 216 -8.29 21.34 -2.84
CA ALA A 216 -7.11 20.63 -2.39
C ALA A 216 -7.45 19.14 -2.31
N LEU A 217 -6.77 18.35 -3.14
CA LEU A 217 -7.03 16.91 -3.26
C LEU A 217 -5.71 16.15 -3.31
N ALA A 218 -5.61 15.09 -2.53
CA ALA A 218 -4.54 14.10 -2.65
C ALA A 218 -5.16 12.72 -2.87
N VAL A 219 -4.68 11.99 -3.89
CA VAL A 219 -5.02 10.58 -4.10
C VAL A 219 -3.75 9.78 -3.87
N VAL A 220 -3.75 8.93 -2.84
CA VAL A 220 -2.52 8.29 -2.35
C VAL A 220 -2.73 6.80 -2.14
N GLY A 221 -1.65 6.04 -2.23
CA GLY A 221 -1.69 4.62 -1.91
C GLY A 221 -0.97 3.75 -2.92
N ASP A 222 -1.27 2.46 -2.83
CA ASP A 222 -0.67 1.43 -3.69
C ASP A 222 -1.52 1.28 -4.97
N PHE A 223 -0.95 1.71 -6.08
CA PHE A 223 -1.60 1.61 -7.40
C PHE A 223 -1.30 0.27 -8.09
N ASN A 224 -0.40 -0.54 -7.53
CA ASN A 224 0.03 -1.81 -8.09
C ASN A 224 0.45 -1.68 -9.56
N SER A 225 1.01 -0.53 -9.94
CA SER A 225 1.40 -0.17 -11.30
C SER A 225 2.69 0.63 -11.26
N ALA A 226 3.59 0.40 -12.18
CA ALA A 226 4.84 1.14 -12.31
C ALA A 226 5.03 1.61 -13.75
N PRO A 227 5.83 2.65 -13.99
CA PRO A 227 6.17 3.04 -15.35
C PRO A 227 6.84 1.87 -16.10
N ASP A 228 6.20 1.42 -17.15
CA ASP A 228 6.62 0.29 -17.98
C ASP A 228 5.81 0.41 -19.28
N SER A 229 5.51 -0.70 -19.91
CA SER A 229 4.70 -0.73 -21.13
C SER A 229 3.44 -1.59 -20.91
N GLY A 230 2.47 -1.34 -21.73
CA GLY A 230 1.26 -2.16 -21.81
C GLY A 230 0.36 -2.07 -20.59
N ALA A 231 -0.35 -3.14 -20.35
CA ALA A 231 -1.44 -3.18 -19.35
C ALA A 231 -0.96 -2.99 -17.90
N PHE A 232 0.32 -3.21 -17.62
CA PHE A 232 0.85 -3.03 -16.26
C PHE A 232 0.88 -1.55 -15.88
N SER A 233 1.30 -0.68 -16.81
CA SER A 233 1.41 0.75 -16.56
C SER A 233 0.12 1.52 -16.85
N GLU A 234 -0.84 0.90 -17.52
CA GLU A 234 -2.07 1.58 -17.97
C GLU A 234 -2.80 2.36 -16.87
N PRO A 235 -2.93 1.85 -15.63
CA PRO A 235 -3.57 2.63 -14.58
C PRO A 235 -2.89 3.98 -14.32
N LEU A 236 -1.56 4.07 -14.46
CA LEU A 236 -0.83 5.33 -14.27
C LEU A 236 -1.11 6.32 -15.40
N THR A 237 -1.18 5.81 -16.64
CA THR A 237 -1.54 6.64 -17.80
C THR A 237 -2.93 7.26 -17.62
N VAL A 238 -3.88 6.44 -17.13
CA VAL A 238 -5.24 6.89 -16.86
C VAL A 238 -5.24 7.94 -15.73
N MET A 239 -4.47 7.72 -14.67
CA MET A 239 -4.38 8.69 -13.57
C MET A 239 -3.72 10.00 -14.01
N ALA A 240 -2.66 9.93 -14.82
CA ALA A 240 -2.00 11.13 -15.34
C ALA A 240 -2.97 11.99 -16.14
N ALA A 241 -3.92 11.36 -16.85
CA ALA A 241 -4.95 12.08 -17.61
C ALA A 241 -5.98 12.80 -16.72
N SER A 242 -5.96 12.59 -15.41
CA SER A 242 -6.84 13.31 -14.48
C SER A 242 -6.41 14.77 -14.26
N GLY A 243 -5.18 15.12 -14.63
CA GLY A 243 -4.61 16.43 -14.36
C GLY A 243 -3.90 16.55 -13.02
N LEU A 244 -3.91 15.46 -12.21
CA LEU A 244 -3.19 15.47 -10.94
C LEU A 244 -1.67 15.37 -11.15
N TYR A 245 -0.92 16.05 -10.32
CA TYR A 245 0.52 16.05 -10.32
C TYR A 245 1.06 14.81 -9.60
N ASN A 246 2.02 14.12 -10.20
CA ASN A 246 2.66 12.94 -9.60
C ASN A 246 3.86 13.40 -8.76
N SER A 247 3.81 13.18 -7.46
CA SER A 247 4.87 13.64 -6.55
C SER A 247 6.23 13.00 -6.84
N TRP A 248 6.29 11.80 -7.46
CA TRP A 248 7.56 11.19 -7.84
C TRP A 248 8.42 12.10 -8.74
N ASP A 249 7.80 13.06 -9.42
CA ASP A 249 8.56 13.99 -10.27
C ASP A 249 9.51 14.90 -9.48
N ARG A 250 9.32 15.01 -8.16
CA ARG A 250 10.26 15.74 -7.26
C ARG A 250 11.41 14.84 -6.79
N VAL A 251 11.38 13.55 -7.08
CA VAL A 251 12.39 12.59 -6.62
C VAL A 251 13.37 12.31 -7.77
N LYS A 252 14.67 12.27 -7.48
CA LYS A 252 15.69 11.92 -8.48
C LYS A 252 15.41 10.55 -9.08
N SER A 253 15.58 10.39 -10.38
CA SER A 253 15.18 9.16 -11.10
C SER A 253 15.76 7.88 -10.48
N ALA A 254 17.02 7.91 -10.05
CA ALA A 254 17.66 6.74 -9.44
C ALA A 254 17.03 6.33 -8.09
N GLU A 255 16.28 7.24 -7.47
CA GLU A 255 15.60 6.99 -6.19
C GLU A 255 14.10 6.71 -6.36
N ARG A 256 13.59 6.64 -7.60
CA ARG A 256 12.15 6.46 -7.85
C ARG A 256 11.77 4.98 -7.76
N TYR A 257 11.60 4.48 -6.54
CA TYR A 257 10.98 3.18 -6.30
C TYR A 257 10.49 3.09 -4.87
N SER A 258 9.46 2.30 -4.66
CA SER A 258 8.95 1.95 -3.33
C SER A 258 8.92 0.43 -3.13
N TYR A 259 9.20 -0.34 -4.19
CA TYR A 259 9.08 -1.80 -4.20
C TYR A 259 10.15 -2.36 -5.16
N ARG A 260 10.48 -3.65 -5.01
CA ARG A 260 11.33 -4.34 -5.99
C ARG A 260 10.65 -5.65 -6.41
N HIS A 261 10.30 -5.74 -7.69
CA HIS A 261 9.77 -6.98 -8.24
C HIS A 261 10.91 -7.79 -8.87
N ARG A 262 11.19 -8.96 -8.33
CA ARG A 262 12.33 -9.78 -8.80
C ARG A 262 13.60 -8.91 -8.87
N CYS A 263 13.81 -8.16 -7.83
CA CYS A 263 14.93 -7.24 -7.62
C CYS A 263 14.97 -6.00 -8.55
N ARG A 264 13.99 -5.83 -9.45
CA ARG A 264 13.88 -4.62 -10.27
C ARG A 264 13.10 -3.54 -9.52
N PRO A 265 13.66 -2.33 -9.41
CA PRO A 265 12.94 -1.24 -8.74
C PRO A 265 11.63 -0.88 -9.44
N GLN A 266 10.58 -0.65 -8.67
CA GLN A 266 9.27 -0.22 -9.19
C GLN A 266 8.67 0.82 -8.23
N THR A 267 8.04 1.86 -8.79
CA THR A 267 7.16 2.72 -8.01
C THR A 267 5.77 2.06 -8.01
N LEU A 268 5.30 1.58 -6.88
CA LEU A 268 3.92 1.06 -6.77
C LEU A 268 3.04 2.00 -5.97
N ASP A 269 3.65 2.78 -5.07
CA ASP A 269 2.97 3.68 -4.16
C ASP A 269 3.08 5.11 -4.67
N TYR A 270 2.00 5.86 -4.63
CA TYR A 270 1.92 7.19 -5.25
C TYR A 270 1.25 8.19 -4.32
N VAL A 271 1.62 9.45 -4.52
CA VAL A 271 0.90 10.61 -4.00
C VAL A 271 0.63 11.51 -5.21
N TRP A 272 -0.64 11.55 -5.63
CA TRP A 272 -1.12 12.41 -6.71
C TRP A 272 -1.81 13.62 -6.10
N LEU A 273 -1.47 14.80 -6.57
CA LEU A 273 -1.88 16.08 -5.96
C LEU A 273 -2.62 16.97 -6.95
N SER A 274 -3.69 17.60 -6.51
CA SER A 274 -4.30 18.69 -7.28
C SER A 274 -3.32 19.86 -7.36
N GLU A 275 -3.55 20.77 -8.30
CA GLU A 275 -2.69 21.95 -8.49
C GLU A 275 -2.66 22.81 -7.22
N ALA A 276 -3.82 22.92 -6.52
CA ALA A 276 -3.89 23.67 -5.27
C ALA A 276 -2.95 23.10 -4.20
N LEU A 277 -2.91 21.78 -4.07
CA LEU A 277 -2.06 21.16 -3.06
C LEU A 277 -0.59 21.06 -3.51
N LYS A 278 -0.36 20.87 -4.81
CA LYS A 278 0.97 20.90 -5.41
C LYS A 278 1.68 22.22 -5.14
N ALA A 279 0.94 23.33 -5.14
CA ALA A 279 1.51 24.66 -4.90
C ALA A 279 2.13 24.78 -3.51
N GLU A 280 1.67 23.99 -2.54
CA GLU A 280 2.19 23.97 -1.16
C GLU A 280 3.27 22.91 -0.96
N LEU A 281 3.58 22.09 -1.98
CA LEU A 281 4.52 20.96 -1.87
C LEU A 281 5.96 21.46 -1.73
N GLN A 282 6.57 21.20 -0.57
CA GLN A 282 7.94 21.62 -0.26
C GLN A 282 8.96 20.52 -0.56
N GLY A 283 8.58 19.26 -0.38
CA GLY A 283 9.52 18.17 -0.61
C GLY A 283 8.84 16.81 -0.71
N VAL A 284 9.59 15.84 -1.23
CA VAL A 284 9.18 14.45 -1.33
C VAL A 284 10.38 13.59 -0.95
N ALA A 285 10.16 12.60 -0.10
CA ALA A 285 11.21 11.67 0.30
C ALA A 285 10.67 10.25 0.31
N VAL A 286 11.54 9.29 0.06
CA VAL A 286 11.21 7.87 0.16
C VAL A 286 12.17 7.22 1.15
N SER A 287 11.61 6.44 2.08
CA SER A 287 12.41 5.70 3.06
C SER A 287 13.12 4.52 2.37
N ARG A 288 14.09 3.94 3.06
CA ARG A 288 14.79 2.75 2.56
C ARG A 288 14.95 1.74 3.69
N GLY A 289 15.00 0.47 3.32
CA GLY A 289 15.26 -0.61 4.24
C GLY A 289 14.32 -1.80 4.10
N ASN A 290 13.26 -1.66 3.30
CA ASN A 290 12.26 -2.71 3.11
C ASN A 290 12.33 -3.33 1.71
N ALA A 291 12.18 -2.52 0.67
CA ALA A 291 12.03 -3.01 -0.71
C ALA A 291 13.16 -3.94 -1.14
N GLY A 292 12.81 -5.16 -1.51
CA GLY A 292 13.76 -6.18 -1.98
C GLY A 292 14.26 -7.14 -0.91
N ARG A 293 13.84 -6.97 0.34
CA ARG A 293 14.21 -7.85 1.46
C ARG A 293 13.11 -8.85 1.75
N TYR A 294 12.92 -9.78 0.84
CA TYR A 294 11.75 -10.66 0.84
C TYR A 294 11.77 -11.76 1.88
N ASP A 295 12.97 -12.20 2.30
CA ASP A 295 13.09 -13.37 3.15
C ASP A 295 12.80 -13.10 4.62
N ARG A 296 12.70 -11.85 5.01
CA ARG A 296 12.79 -11.47 6.41
C ARG A 296 11.46 -11.25 7.12
N LEU A 297 10.39 -11.02 6.37
CA LEU A 297 9.10 -10.75 6.99
C LEU A 297 8.49 -11.99 7.65
N TYR A 298 8.56 -13.12 6.95
CA TYR A 298 7.97 -14.37 7.43
C TYR A 298 9.01 -15.44 7.75
N GLY A 299 10.29 -15.11 7.65
CA GLY A 299 11.37 -16.09 7.78
C GLY A 299 11.98 -16.23 9.16
N SER A 300 11.78 -15.24 10.01
CA SER A 300 12.35 -15.23 11.34
C SER A 300 11.40 -14.50 12.29
N ASP A 301 11.91 -13.75 13.23
CA ASP A 301 11.08 -13.02 14.19
C ASP A 301 10.39 -11.76 13.60
N GLY A 302 10.59 -11.48 12.31
CA GLY A 302 9.98 -10.34 11.66
C GLY A 302 10.58 -8.98 12.04
N SER A 303 11.68 -8.96 12.76
CA SER A 303 12.21 -7.74 13.36
C SER A 303 13.03 -6.88 12.41
N GLU A 304 13.50 -7.42 11.28
CA GLU A 304 14.42 -6.72 10.40
C GLU A 304 13.75 -6.00 9.23
N VAL A 305 12.56 -6.45 8.83
CA VAL A 305 11.81 -5.89 7.71
C VAL A 305 10.36 -5.74 8.11
N VAL A 306 9.84 -4.54 8.02
CA VAL A 306 8.46 -4.27 8.44
C VAL A 306 7.46 -4.38 7.29
N SER A 307 7.95 -4.30 6.05
CA SER A 307 7.11 -4.37 4.85
C SER A 307 7.97 -4.78 3.65
N ASP A 308 7.31 -5.17 2.55
CA ASP A 308 7.97 -5.32 1.25
C ASP A 308 7.98 -4.00 0.46
N HIS A 309 7.39 -2.93 1.02
CA HIS A 309 7.38 -1.59 0.44
C HIS A 309 8.19 -0.63 1.31
N ASP A 310 8.80 0.36 0.67
CA ASP A 310 9.35 1.55 1.34
C ASP A 310 8.26 2.64 1.38
N GLY A 311 8.24 3.46 2.40
CA GLY A 311 7.24 4.53 2.55
C GLY A 311 7.60 5.77 1.75
N LEU A 312 6.58 6.40 1.15
CA LEU A 312 6.70 7.66 0.39
C LEU A 312 6.06 8.79 1.20
N VAL A 313 6.81 9.87 1.42
CA VAL A 313 6.38 10.99 2.27
C VAL A 313 6.47 12.30 1.49
N THR A 314 5.42 13.10 1.58
CA THR A 314 5.35 14.46 1.00
C THR A 314 5.21 15.48 2.13
N TYR A 315 5.84 16.65 1.94
CA TYR A 315 5.90 17.72 2.93
C TYR A 315 5.24 18.97 2.36
N PHE A 316 4.43 19.63 3.16
CA PHE A 316 3.65 20.80 2.74
C PHE A 316 3.81 21.94 3.77
N GLU A 317 3.59 23.18 3.31
CA GLU A 317 3.48 24.35 4.18
C GLU A 317 2.16 24.39 4.92
#